data_f172caefe0d4d5b3e66682787df25a05
#
_entry.id   f172caefe0d4d5b3e66682787df25a05
#
_cell.length_a   1.000
_cell.length_b   1.000
_cell.length_c   1.000
_cell.angle_alpha   90.00
_cell.angle_beta   90.00
_cell.angle_gamma   90.00
#
_symmetry.space_group_name_H-M   'P 1'
#
loop_
_entity.id
_entity.type
_entity.pdbx_description
1 polymer ?
#
loop_
_entity_poly.entity_id
_entity_poly.type
_entity_poly.pdbx_seq_one_letter_code
_entity_poly.pdbx_strand_id
1 'polypeptide(L)'
;MPALKKFSVSSVILWGMVFVTGAYFVYLTTPYWLEKESDPRSQEFLGKIAAEINRSIPVMIDQETELMPAVGAPGMLIYNYRLVSYSAAQLDHNKFAAGAKERLKEGACNRPETRDNFLKKGVTLRYSYFDKDKQHIATVDVTPADCGY
;
A
#
# COMPACT_ATOMS: atom_id res chain seq x y z
N MET A 1 4.28 16.86 -69.30
CA MET A 1 3.37 17.47 -68.30
C MET A 1 2.63 16.37 -67.60
N PRO A 2 2.88 16.12 -66.30
CA PRO A 2 2.14 15.08 -65.60
C PRO A 2 0.77 15.61 -65.15
N ALA A 3 -0.29 14.81 -65.41
CA ALA A 3 -1.65 15.12 -65.09
C ALA A 3 -1.89 15.10 -63.58
N LEU A 4 -2.35 16.22 -63.03
CA LEU A 4 -2.81 16.32 -61.64
C LEU A 4 -4.05 15.44 -61.44
N LYS A 5 -3.93 14.38 -60.67
CA LYS A 5 -5.03 13.55 -60.23
C LYS A 5 -5.98 14.41 -59.38
N LYS A 6 -7.21 14.67 -59.88
CA LYS A 6 -8.27 15.32 -59.12
C LYS A 6 -8.64 14.42 -57.94
N PHE A 7 -8.26 14.82 -56.74
CA PHE A 7 -8.76 14.23 -55.51
C PHE A 7 -10.22 14.59 -55.35
N SER A 8 -11.10 13.58 -55.28
CA SER A 8 -12.54 13.80 -55.11
C SER A 8 -12.77 14.34 -53.67
N VAL A 9 -13.47 15.45 -53.59
CA VAL A 9 -13.86 16.14 -52.34
C VAL A 9 -14.58 15.18 -51.38
N SER A 10 -15.35 14.24 -51.91
CA SER A 10 -16.04 13.22 -51.12
C SER A 10 -15.08 12.27 -50.39
N SER A 11 -13.90 11.97 -50.98
CA SER A 11 -12.92 11.08 -50.32
C SER A 11 -12.24 11.76 -49.12
N VAL A 12 -12.00 13.07 -49.21
CA VAL A 12 -11.38 13.85 -48.12
C VAL A 12 -12.35 13.99 -46.95
N ILE A 13 -13.65 14.19 -47.24
CA ILE A 13 -14.70 14.30 -46.21
C ILE A 13 -14.88 12.96 -45.46
N LEU A 14 -14.86 11.84 -46.19
CA LEU A 14 -15.01 10.50 -45.59
C LEU A 14 -13.85 10.15 -44.65
N TRP A 15 -12.60 10.46 -45.06
CA TRP A 15 -11.43 10.26 -44.20
C TRP A 15 -11.42 11.19 -43.00
N GLY A 16 -11.84 12.45 -43.16
CA GLY A 16 -11.99 13.40 -42.06
C GLY A 16 -12.99 12.95 -41.00
N MET A 17 -14.14 12.40 -41.39
CA MET A 17 -15.13 11.87 -40.44
C MET A 17 -14.63 10.65 -39.66
N VAL A 18 -13.88 9.74 -40.29
CA VAL A 18 -13.30 8.56 -39.62
C VAL A 18 -12.26 8.98 -38.57
N PHE A 19 -11.43 9.99 -38.86
CA PHE A 19 -10.47 10.50 -37.90
C PHE A 19 -11.14 11.20 -36.69
N VAL A 20 -12.17 12.00 -36.93
CA VAL A 20 -12.89 12.72 -35.87
C VAL A 20 -13.65 11.74 -34.97
N THR A 21 -14.32 10.74 -35.52
CA THR A 21 -15.04 9.72 -34.73
C THR A 21 -14.08 8.80 -34.01
N GLY A 22 -12.95 8.42 -34.60
CA GLY A 22 -11.90 7.64 -33.94
C GLY A 22 -11.27 8.40 -32.78
N ALA A 23 -10.91 9.68 -32.98
CA ALA A 23 -10.33 10.51 -31.92
C ALA A 23 -11.34 10.78 -30.79
N TYR A 24 -12.62 10.98 -31.11
CA TYR A 24 -13.69 11.15 -30.13
C TYR A 24 -13.93 9.86 -29.31
N PHE A 25 -13.89 8.70 -29.95
CA PHE A 25 -14.02 7.42 -29.27
C PHE A 25 -12.84 7.15 -28.35
N VAL A 26 -11.62 7.42 -28.79
CA VAL A 26 -10.42 7.33 -27.94
C VAL A 26 -10.53 8.32 -26.78
N TYR A 27 -10.96 9.56 -27.01
CA TYR A 27 -11.14 10.56 -25.95
C TYR A 27 -12.17 10.13 -24.90
N LEU A 28 -13.26 9.46 -25.31
CA LEU A 28 -14.29 8.97 -24.39
C LEU A 28 -13.88 7.71 -23.62
N THR A 29 -12.98 6.89 -24.18
CA THR A 29 -12.59 5.61 -23.57
C THR A 29 -11.29 5.67 -22.78
N THR A 30 -10.35 6.58 -23.12
CA THR A 30 -9.07 6.71 -22.44
C THR A 30 -9.14 7.17 -20.98
N PRO A 31 -10.06 8.05 -20.53
CA PRO A 31 -10.10 8.44 -19.12
C PRO A 31 -10.52 7.31 -18.18
N TYR A 32 -11.23 6.32 -18.69
CA TYR A 32 -11.81 5.27 -17.83
C TYR A 32 -10.84 4.13 -17.49
N TRP A 33 -9.75 3.98 -18.26
CA TRP A 33 -8.81 2.85 -18.09
C TRP A 33 -7.44 3.26 -17.57
N LEU A 34 -7.12 4.55 -17.57
CA LEU A 34 -5.76 5.02 -17.39
C LEU A 34 -5.40 5.55 -16.00
N GLU A 35 -6.34 5.78 -15.09
CA GLU A 35 -6.01 6.27 -13.75
C GLU A 35 -7.08 5.91 -12.71
N LYS A 36 -7.19 4.65 -12.40
CA LYS A 36 -7.57 4.34 -11.03
C LYS A 36 -6.26 4.24 -10.24
N GLU A 37 -5.70 5.38 -9.86
CA GLU A 37 -4.76 5.42 -8.75
C GLU A 37 -5.46 4.72 -7.58
N SER A 38 -5.00 3.52 -7.26
CA SER A 38 -5.64 2.71 -6.23
C SER A 38 -5.54 3.48 -4.93
N ASP A 39 -6.68 3.79 -4.29
CA ASP A 39 -6.72 4.46 -2.99
C ASP A 39 -5.70 3.77 -2.07
N PRO A 40 -4.68 4.51 -1.56
CA PRO A 40 -3.66 3.94 -0.68
C PRO A 40 -4.22 3.24 0.56
N ARG A 41 -5.48 3.55 0.92
CA ARG A 41 -6.21 2.92 2.02
C ARG A 41 -7.03 1.71 1.60
N SER A 42 -7.09 1.40 0.30
CA SER A 42 -7.86 0.26 -0.18
C SER A 42 -7.23 -1.06 0.26
N GLN A 43 -8.05 -2.05 0.51
CA GLN A 43 -7.59 -3.41 0.82
C GLN A 43 -6.76 -3.99 -0.35
N GLU A 44 -7.10 -3.63 -1.59
CA GLU A 44 -6.37 -4.09 -2.76
C GLU A 44 -4.93 -3.56 -2.75
N PHE A 45 -4.73 -2.26 -2.52
CA PHE A 45 -3.40 -1.65 -2.47
C PHE A 45 -2.59 -2.20 -1.29
N LEU A 46 -3.16 -2.18 -0.08
CA LEU A 46 -2.48 -2.66 1.13
C LEU A 46 -2.25 -4.17 1.11
N GLY A 47 -3.13 -4.93 0.47
CA GLY A 47 -2.95 -6.36 0.23
C GLY A 47 -1.75 -6.66 -0.70
N LYS A 48 -1.54 -5.85 -1.74
CA LYS A 48 -0.35 -5.96 -2.62
C LYS A 48 0.94 -5.66 -1.84
N ILE A 49 0.93 -4.63 -1.00
CA ILE A 49 2.08 -4.31 -0.13
C ILE A 49 2.37 -5.47 0.84
N ALA A 50 1.33 -5.99 1.51
CA ALA A 50 1.48 -7.13 2.40
C ALA A 50 2.02 -8.37 1.66
N ALA A 51 1.53 -8.65 0.46
CA ALA A 51 2.02 -9.75 -0.37
C ALA A 51 3.49 -9.60 -0.74
N GLU A 52 3.95 -8.37 -1.01
CA GLU A 52 5.38 -8.10 -1.28
C GLU A 52 6.24 -8.35 -0.04
N ILE A 53 5.82 -7.85 1.13
CA ILE A 53 6.50 -8.13 2.41
C ILE A 53 6.57 -9.64 2.63
N ASN A 54 5.48 -10.35 2.36
CA ASN A 54 5.36 -11.78 2.59
C ASN A 54 6.24 -12.66 1.69
N ARG A 55 6.85 -12.11 0.63
CA ARG A 55 7.80 -12.85 -0.21
C ARG A 55 9.13 -13.14 0.48
N SER A 56 9.49 -12.33 1.46
CA SER A 56 10.76 -12.44 2.18
C SER A 56 10.66 -13.12 3.54
N ILE A 57 9.47 -13.51 3.98
CA ILE A 57 9.26 -14.12 5.31
C ILE A 57 9.36 -15.66 5.27
N PRO A 58 9.71 -16.28 6.41
CA PRO A 58 10.03 -15.67 7.70
C PRO A 58 11.38 -14.95 7.69
N VAL A 59 11.48 -13.80 8.35
CA VAL A 59 12.73 -13.05 8.48
C VAL A 59 12.90 -12.54 9.91
N MET A 60 14.11 -12.70 10.44
CA MET A 60 14.46 -12.12 11.73
C MET A 60 14.71 -10.62 11.56
N ILE A 61 13.97 -9.80 12.31
CA ILE A 61 14.15 -8.34 12.38
C ILE A 61 15.34 -7.99 13.29
N ASP A 62 15.47 -8.74 14.37
CA ASP A 62 16.57 -8.70 15.30
C ASP A 62 16.80 -10.11 15.89
N GLN A 63 17.64 -10.24 16.93
CA GLN A 63 17.99 -11.54 17.52
C GLN A 63 16.81 -12.27 18.17
N GLU A 64 15.74 -11.56 18.50
CA GLU A 64 14.61 -12.09 19.30
C GLU A 64 13.26 -11.92 18.60
N THR A 65 13.19 -11.15 17.49
CA THR A 65 11.95 -10.79 16.83
C THR A 65 11.92 -11.31 15.38
N GLU A 66 10.97 -12.16 15.10
CA GLU A 66 10.69 -12.67 13.76
C GLU A 66 9.47 -11.95 13.16
N LEU A 67 9.59 -11.49 11.90
CA LEU A 67 8.45 -11.01 11.13
C LEU A 67 7.66 -12.21 10.58
N MET A 68 6.40 -12.24 10.92
CA MET A 68 5.39 -13.18 10.42
C MET A 68 4.58 -12.55 9.26
N PRO A 69 3.69 -13.32 8.60
CA PRO A 69 2.89 -12.78 7.51
C PRO A 69 2.17 -11.48 7.85
N ALA A 70 2.44 -10.44 7.04
CA ALA A 70 1.73 -9.17 7.08
C ALA A 70 0.36 -9.28 6.40
N VAL A 71 -0.58 -8.42 6.78
CA VAL A 71 -1.94 -8.39 6.24
C VAL A 71 -2.32 -6.97 5.87
N GLY A 72 -2.86 -6.78 4.65
CA GLY A 72 -3.50 -5.53 4.22
C GLY A 72 -5.00 -5.58 4.50
N ALA A 73 -5.50 -4.59 5.22
CA ALA A 73 -6.93 -4.38 5.48
C ALA A 73 -7.32 -2.95 5.08
N PRO A 74 -8.62 -2.63 4.91
CA PRO A 74 -9.03 -1.26 4.57
C PRO A 74 -8.48 -0.24 5.56
N GLY A 75 -7.67 0.71 5.09
CA GLY A 75 -7.05 1.76 5.90
C GLY A 75 -5.96 1.29 6.87
N MET A 76 -5.52 0.03 6.81
CA MET A 76 -4.61 -0.53 7.81
C MET A 76 -3.63 -1.54 7.19
N LEU A 77 -2.35 -1.38 7.50
CA LEU A 77 -1.31 -2.39 7.24
C LEU A 77 -0.90 -3.04 8.56
N ILE A 78 -1.01 -4.35 8.64
CA ILE A 78 -0.81 -5.13 9.87
C ILE A 78 0.48 -5.91 9.75
N TYR A 79 1.41 -5.66 10.64
CA TYR A 79 2.65 -6.42 10.84
C TYR A 79 2.47 -7.37 12.03
N ASN A 80 2.78 -8.62 11.83
CA ASN A 80 2.76 -9.61 12.90
C ASN A 80 4.19 -9.99 13.27
N TYR A 81 4.53 -9.90 14.55
CA TYR A 81 5.84 -10.22 15.07
C TYR A 81 5.76 -11.34 16.09
N ARG A 82 6.72 -12.26 16.03
CA ARG A 82 6.89 -13.31 17.04
C ARG A 82 8.17 -13.08 17.83
N LEU A 83 8.05 -13.06 19.15
CA LEU A 83 9.20 -13.06 20.07
C LEU A 83 9.65 -14.50 20.29
N VAL A 84 10.75 -14.88 19.65
CA VAL A 84 11.17 -16.29 19.57
C VAL A 84 11.67 -16.89 20.87
N SER A 85 12.09 -16.04 21.83
CA SER A 85 12.69 -16.45 23.10
C SER A 85 11.80 -16.24 24.32
N TYR A 86 10.65 -15.56 24.18
CA TYR A 86 9.81 -15.17 25.31
C TYR A 86 8.46 -15.91 25.30
N SER A 87 7.96 -16.18 26.51
CA SER A 87 6.56 -16.57 26.72
C SER A 87 5.75 -15.35 27.16
N ALA A 88 4.51 -15.25 26.72
CA ALA A 88 3.60 -14.16 27.11
C ALA A 88 3.46 -14.01 28.63
N ALA A 89 3.47 -15.14 29.37
CA ALA A 89 3.39 -15.15 30.83
C ALA A 89 4.61 -14.50 31.54
N GLN A 90 5.74 -14.31 30.85
CA GLN A 90 6.95 -13.70 31.41
C GLN A 90 6.98 -12.19 31.21
N LEU A 91 6.02 -11.63 30.48
CA LEU A 91 6.03 -10.23 30.09
C LEU A 91 4.88 -9.46 30.76
N ASP A 92 5.19 -8.25 31.23
CA ASP A 92 4.16 -7.28 31.56
C ASP A 92 3.63 -6.67 30.25
N HIS A 93 2.46 -7.12 29.82
CA HIS A 93 1.86 -6.74 28.53
C HIS A 93 1.66 -5.23 28.41
N ASN A 94 1.28 -4.54 29.49
CA ASN A 94 1.06 -3.10 29.47
C ASN A 94 2.37 -2.33 29.30
N LYS A 95 3.40 -2.70 30.05
CA LYS A 95 4.74 -2.09 29.91
C LYS A 95 5.35 -2.39 28.56
N PHE A 96 5.17 -3.61 28.05
CA PHE A 96 5.62 -3.98 26.71
C PHE A 96 4.95 -3.12 25.65
N ALA A 97 3.60 -3.04 25.67
CA ALA A 97 2.84 -2.25 24.71
C ALA A 97 3.23 -0.77 24.73
N ALA A 98 3.37 -0.17 25.92
CA ALA A 98 3.78 1.23 26.06
C ALA A 98 5.19 1.48 25.50
N GLY A 99 6.17 0.64 25.84
CA GLY A 99 7.53 0.78 25.33
C GLY A 99 7.65 0.51 23.82
N ALA A 100 6.84 -0.41 23.30
CA ALA A 100 6.75 -0.66 21.86
C ALA A 100 6.12 0.53 21.13
N LYS A 101 5.04 1.14 21.67
CA LYS A 101 4.36 2.29 21.09
C LYS A 101 5.32 3.45 20.84
N GLU A 102 6.12 3.82 21.82
CA GLU A 102 7.07 4.93 21.70
C GLU A 102 8.11 4.69 20.59
N ARG A 103 8.71 3.51 20.57
CA ARG A 103 9.72 3.15 19.55
C ARG A 103 9.13 3.05 18.15
N LEU A 104 7.95 2.44 18.01
CA LEU A 104 7.27 2.30 16.74
C LEU A 104 6.81 3.64 16.19
N LYS A 105 6.26 4.51 17.05
CA LYS A 105 5.89 5.87 16.69
C LYS A 105 7.10 6.66 16.19
N GLU A 106 8.19 6.68 16.94
CA GLU A 106 9.42 7.34 16.54
C GLU A 106 9.92 6.83 15.18
N GLY A 107 9.99 5.52 15.02
CA GLY A 107 10.45 4.89 13.79
C GLY A 107 9.52 5.19 12.60
N ALA A 108 8.22 5.09 12.77
CA ALA A 108 7.25 5.28 11.70
C ALA A 108 7.11 6.75 11.27
N CYS A 109 7.12 7.69 12.23
CA CYS A 109 6.99 9.11 11.95
C CYS A 109 8.23 9.71 11.31
N ASN A 110 9.42 9.20 11.64
CA ASN A 110 10.70 9.76 11.18
C ASN A 110 11.21 9.14 9.87
N ARG A 111 10.73 7.95 9.49
CA ARG A 111 11.11 7.32 8.22
C ARG A 111 10.26 7.87 7.06
N PRO A 112 10.87 8.53 6.05
CA PRO A 112 10.13 9.10 4.92
C PRO A 112 9.26 8.07 4.20
N GLU A 113 9.77 6.85 3.99
CA GLU A 113 9.07 5.77 3.30
C GLU A 113 7.77 5.38 4.01
N THR A 114 7.81 5.28 5.33
CA THR A 114 6.64 4.92 6.14
C THR A 114 5.67 6.09 6.28
N ARG A 115 6.22 7.26 6.59
CA ARG A 115 5.47 8.50 6.79
C ARG A 115 4.71 8.91 5.54
N ASP A 116 5.43 9.04 4.41
CA ASP A 116 4.89 9.65 3.19
C ASP A 116 4.04 8.67 2.38
N ASN A 117 4.34 7.36 2.45
CA ASN A 117 3.60 6.34 1.71
C ASN A 117 2.37 5.81 2.46
N PHE A 118 2.33 5.91 3.78
CA PHE A 118 1.23 5.36 4.60
C PHE A 118 0.58 6.40 5.50
N LEU A 119 1.28 6.95 6.48
CA LEU A 119 0.68 7.78 7.52
C LEU A 119 0.04 9.05 6.96
N LYS A 120 0.74 9.80 6.10
CA LYS A 120 0.17 10.99 5.44
C LYS A 120 -1.00 10.68 4.51
N LYS A 121 -1.11 9.44 4.05
CA LYS A 121 -2.23 8.97 3.22
C LYS A 121 -3.39 8.39 4.04
N GLY A 122 -3.35 8.54 5.36
CA GLY A 122 -4.42 8.10 6.25
C GLY A 122 -4.41 6.60 6.58
N VAL A 123 -3.30 5.91 6.35
CA VAL A 123 -3.14 4.49 6.68
C VAL A 123 -2.61 4.34 8.09
N THR A 124 -3.27 3.50 8.90
CA THR A 124 -2.79 3.08 10.22
C THR A 124 -1.85 1.90 10.09
N LEU A 125 -0.74 1.93 10.84
CA LEU A 125 0.17 0.81 10.95
C LEU A 125 -0.10 0.07 12.26
N ARG A 126 -0.54 -1.18 12.16
CA ARG A 126 -0.78 -2.05 13.30
C ARG A 126 0.36 -3.04 13.46
N TYR A 127 0.84 -3.18 14.68
CA TYR A 127 1.90 -4.10 15.07
C TYR A 127 1.36 -5.05 16.12
N SER A 128 1.17 -6.33 15.76
CA SER A 128 0.69 -7.38 16.64
C SER A 128 1.85 -8.26 17.06
N TYR A 129 2.04 -8.42 18.36
CA TYR A 129 3.12 -9.21 18.94
C TYR A 129 2.58 -10.50 19.53
N PHE A 130 3.29 -11.58 19.23
CA PHE A 130 3.01 -12.92 19.70
C PHE A 130 4.26 -13.50 20.37
N ASP A 131 4.08 -14.39 21.29
CA ASP A 131 5.17 -15.11 21.94
C ASP A 131 5.69 -16.30 21.11
N LYS A 132 6.67 -17.02 21.64
CA LYS A 132 7.26 -18.21 20.99
C LYS A 132 6.22 -19.30 20.67
N ASP A 133 5.13 -19.39 21.43
CA ASP A 133 4.05 -20.35 21.30
C ASP A 133 2.83 -19.77 20.55
N LYS A 134 3.00 -18.60 19.91
CA LYS A 134 1.98 -17.84 19.16
C LYS A 134 0.82 -17.33 20.02
N GLN A 135 1.02 -17.19 21.34
CA GLN A 135 0.06 -16.52 22.20
C GLN A 135 0.20 -15.00 22.03
N HIS A 136 -0.93 -14.31 21.95
CA HIS A 136 -0.94 -12.85 21.77
C HIS A 136 -0.38 -12.14 23.00
N ILE A 137 0.54 -11.20 22.80
CA ILE A 137 1.15 -10.37 23.85
C ILE A 137 0.53 -8.98 23.85
N ALA A 138 0.58 -8.29 22.72
CA ALA A 138 0.12 -6.91 22.60
C ALA A 138 -0.19 -6.54 21.15
N THR A 139 -1.05 -5.55 20.97
CA THR A 139 -1.27 -4.88 19.70
C THR A 139 -1.02 -3.38 19.89
N VAL A 140 -0.23 -2.80 18.98
CA VAL A 140 0.14 -1.39 19.00
C VAL A 140 -0.19 -0.78 17.66
N ASP A 141 -0.98 0.28 17.66
CA ASP A 141 -1.32 1.05 16.46
C ASP A 141 -0.51 2.34 16.42
N VAL A 142 0.09 2.64 15.26
CA VAL A 142 0.63 3.97 14.93
C VAL A 142 -0.29 4.57 13.89
N THR A 143 -1.03 5.59 14.31
CA THR A 143 -2.03 6.29 13.48
C THR A 143 -1.42 7.55 12.86
N PRO A 144 -2.03 8.10 11.80
CA PRO A 144 -1.68 9.43 11.29
C PRO A 144 -1.61 10.50 12.38
N ALA A 145 -2.59 10.52 13.30
CA ALA A 145 -2.65 11.48 14.39
C ALA A 145 -1.46 11.38 15.37
N ASP A 146 -0.88 10.20 15.54
CA ASP A 146 0.34 10.02 16.36
C ASP A 146 1.54 10.80 15.79
N CYS A 147 1.53 11.07 14.49
CA CYS A 147 2.59 11.80 13.78
C CYS A 147 2.16 13.22 13.38
N GLY A 148 1.00 13.70 13.81
CA GLY A 148 0.51 15.06 13.56
C GLY A 148 -0.18 15.25 12.20
N TYR A 149 -0.74 14.20 11.60
CA TYR A 149 -1.47 14.21 10.33
C TYR A 149 -2.97 14.01 10.49
#